data_3c734aa80c462540f1278f129eac4540
#
_entry.id   3c734aa80c462540f1278f129eac4540
#
_cell.length_a   1.000
_cell.length_b   1.000
_cell.length_c   1.000
_cell.angle_alpha   90.00
_cell.angle_beta   90.00
_cell.angle_gamma   90.00
#
_symmetry.space_group_name_H-M   'P 1'
#
loop_
_entity.id
_entity.type
_entity.pdbx_description
1 polymer ?
#
loop_
_entity_poly.entity_id
_entity_poly.type
_entity_poly.pdbx_seq_one_letter_code
_entity_poly.pdbx_strand_id
1 'polypeptide(L)'
;TRRISSAASDVYKRQMPIIGRATCNKIMWEPLLGALNQVIEEGLQNTLSKDEFQKSGGCYAPRRINRFNAGGAISRHAWGIAIDINVKSGYHPRVVQIFNLWGFAWGGTWTSPDEMHFELRDLSPSISQTGS
;
A
#
# COMPACT_ATOMS: atom_id res chain seq x y z
N THR A 1 -7.81 -18.85 7.56
CA THR A 1 -6.62 -18.04 7.42
C THR A 1 -6.27 -17.82 5.96
N ARG A 2 -5.94 -16.63 5.64
CA ARG A 2 -5.67 -16.27 4.26
C ARG A 2 -4.20 -16.46 3.95
N ARG A 3 -3.93 -17.04 2.81
CA ARG A 3 -2.57 -17.16 2.33
C ARG A 3 -2.26 -16.03 1.38
N ILE A 4 -1.06 -15.51 1.48
CA ILE A 4 -0.56 -14.51 0.56
C ILE A 4 0.32 -15.23 -0.46
N SER A 5 0.11 -14.93 -1.71
CA SER A 5 0.93 -15.46 -2.78
C SER A 5 1.56 -14.33 -3.55
N SER A 6 2.84 -14.50 -3.90
CA SER A 6 3.53 -13.57 -4.77
C SER A 6 3.55 -14.06 -6.21
N ALA A 7 2.81 -15.12 -6.52
CA ALA A 7 2.76 -15.62 -7.88
C ALA A 7 2.20 -14.55 -8.81
N ALA A 8 2.71 -14.53 -10.03
CA ALA A 8 2.28 -13.55 -11.01
C ALA A 8 0.79 -13.59 -11.26
N SER A 9 0.17 -14.76 -11.11
CA SER A 9 -1.28 -14.91 -11.31
C SER A 9 -2.10 -14.18 -10.26
N ASP A 10 -1.49 -13.81 -9.13
CA ASP A 10 -2.19 -13.10 -8.07
C ASP A 10 -1.93 -11.60 -8.09
N VAL A 11 -1.13 -11.15 -9.03
CA VAL A 11 -0.72 -9.74 -9.13
C VAL A 11 -1.14 -9.23 -10.49
N TYR A 12 -1.95 -8.19 -10.51
CA TYR A 12 -2.32 -7.59 -11.80
C TYR A 12 -2.44 -6.10 -11.71
N LYS A 13 -2.50 -5.51 -12.90
CA LYS A 13 -2.62 -4.09 -13.11
C LYS A 13 -4.07 -3.67 -13.11
N ARG A 14 -4.38 -2.61 -12.39
CA ARG A 14 -5.72 -2.03 -12.41
C ARG A 14 -5.62 -0.53 -12.38
N GLN A 15 -6.65 0.11 -12.92
CA GLN A 15 -6.78 1.57 -12.86
C GLN A 15 -7.38 1.93 -11.51
N MET A 16 -6.69 2.78 -10.76
CA MET A 16 -7.12 3.19 -9.43
C MET A 16 -7.42 4.68 -9.42
N PRO A 17 -8.33 5.14 -8.54
CA PRO A 17 -8.55 6.57 -8.41
C PRO A 17 -7.29 7.23 -7.86
N ILE A 18 -7.10 8.48 -8.19
CA ILE A 18 -6.02 9.35 -7.73
C ILE A 18 -4.67 8.95 -8.30
N ILE A 19 -4.26 7.70 -8.12
CA ILE A 19 -2.89 7.29 -8.43
C ILE A 19 -2.73 6.69 -9.82
N GLY A 20 -3.85 6.40 -10.51
CA GLY A 20 -3.77 5.83 -11.84
C GLY A 20 -3.53 4.34 -11.80
N ARG A 21 -2.78 3.85 -12.78
CA ARG A 21 -2.58 2.41 -12.93
C ARG A 21 -1.60 1.88 -11.88
N ALA A 22 -1.98 0.80 -11.22
CA ALA A 22 -1.14 0.18 -10.20
C ALA A 22 -1.16 -1.33 -10.39
N THR A 23 -0.05 -1.97 -10.03
CA THR A 23 0.10 -3.42 -10.10
C THR A 23 0.26 -3.92 -8.67
N CYS A 24 -0.74 -4.61 -8.17
CA CYS A 24 -0.75 -5.08 -6.78
C CYS A 24 -1.29 -6.49 -6.70
N ASN A 25 -1.06 -7.14 -5.56
CA ASN A 25 -1.70 -8.41 -5.28
C ASN A 25 -3.20 -8.20 -5.19
N LYS A 26 -3.96 -9.21 -5.61
CA LYS A 26 -5.41 -9.08 -5.65
C LYS A 26 -6.03 -8.75 -4.30
N ILE A 27 -5.41 -9.14 -3.21
CA ILE A 27 -5.95 -8.83 -1.88
C ILE A 27 -5.81 -7.37 -1.52
N MET A 28 -5.00 -6.62 -2.26
CA MET A 28 -4.82 -5.19 -2.04
C MET A 28 -5.97 -4.35 -2.59
N TRP A 29 -6.65 -4.85 -3.65
CA TRP A 29 -7.52 -3.97 -4.42
C TRP A 29 -8.67 -3.40 -3.61
N GLU A 30 -9.34 -4.22 -2.84
CA GLU A 30 -10.48 -3.75 -2.07
C GLU A 30 -10.09 -2.73 -1.00
N PRO A 31 -9.13 -3.03 -0.12
CA PRO A 31 -8.75 -2.04 0.88
C PRO A 31 -8.11 -0.79 0.27
N LEU A 32 -7.34 -0.95 -0.78
CA LEU A 32 -6.72 0.21 -1.42
C LEU A 32 -7.78 1.10 -2.06
N LEU A 33 -8.72 0.51 -2.78
CA LEU A 33 -9.80 1.26 -3.39
C LEU A 33 -10.63 1.98 -2.34
N GLY A 34 -10.92 1.29 -1.23
CA GLY A 34 -11.67 1.90 -0.14
C GLY A 34 -10.97 3.10 0.45
N ALA A 35 -9.66 2.96 0.70
CA ALA A 35 -8.89 4.06 1.25
C ALA A 35 -8.84 5.25 0.29
N LEU A 36 -8.58 4.99 -0.98
CA LEU A 36 -8.49 6.08 -1.96
C LEU A 36 -9.82 6.78 -2.15
N ASN A 37 -10.92 6.03 -2.17
CA ASN A 37 -12.24 6.63 -2.29
C ASN A 37 -12.58 7.49 -1.06
N GLN A 38 -12.17 7.05 0.12
CA GLN A 38 -12.39 7.86 1.31
C GLN A 38 -11.56 9.14 1.28
N VAL A 39 -10.35 9.06 0.78
CA VAL A 39 -9.53 10.27 0.59
C VAL A 39 -10.27 11.27 -0.31
N ILE A 40 -10.89 10.78 -1.38
CA ILE A 40 -11.65 11.63 -2.27
C ILE A 40 -12.86 12.21 -1.55
N GLU A 41 -13.60 11.40 -0.81
CA GLU A 41 -14.77 11.85 -0.09
C GLU A 41 -14.45 12.95 0.90
N GLU A 42 -13.28 12.93 1.47
CA GLU A 42 -12.85 13.94 2.44
C GLU A 42 -12.14 15.12 1.79
N GLY A 43 -12.06 15.13 0.46
CA GLY A 43 -11.48 16.25 -0.26
C GLY A 43 -9.96 16.32 -0.20
N LEU A 44 -9.31 15.21 0.09
CA LEU A 44 -7.86 15.19 0.29
C LEU A 44 -7.09 14.62 -0.89
N GLN A 45 -7.77 14.40 -2.02
CA GLN A 45 -7.13 13.75 -3.16
C GLN A 45 -5.92 14.52 -3.69
N ASN A 46 -5.91 15.83 -3.55
CA ASN A 46 -4.79 16.63 -4.04
C ASN A 46 -3.54 16.50 -3.18
N THR A 47 -3.64 15.85 -2.02
CA THR A 47 -2.48 15.60 -1.19
C THR A 47 -1.72 14.35 -1.62
N LEU A 48 -2.26 13.58 -2.54
CA LEU A 48 -1.58 12.41 -3.09
C LEU A 48 -1.09 12.73 -4.49
N SER A 49 0.12 12.28 -4.81
CA SER A 49 0.77 12.61 -6.07
C SER A 49 0.78 11.40 -6.99
N LYS A 50 -0.01 11.50 -8.06
CA LYS A 50 0.01 10.48 -9.10
C LYS A 50 1.40 10.35 -9.72
N ASP A 51 2.06 11.48 -9.95
CA ASP A 51 3.38 11.48 -10.56
C ASP A 51 4.39 10.74 -9.71
N GLU A 52 4.40 11.01 -8.41
CA GLU A 52 5.36 10.33 -7.53
C GLU A 52 5.07 8.84 -7.50
N PHE A 53 3.80 8.47 -7.44
CA PHE A 53 3.44 7.07 -7.44
C PHE A 53 3.91 6.39 -8.72
N GLN A 54 3.63 7.01 -9.87
CA GLN A 54 3.99 6.39 -11.15
C GLN A 54 5.49 6.21 -11.31
N LYS A 55 6.28 7.04 -10.63
CA LYS A 55 7.74 6.96 -10.72
C LYS A 55 8.36 6.11 -9.64
N SER A 56 7.59 5.71 -8.64
CA SER A 56 8.15 5.06 -7.45
C SER A 56 8.31 3.56 -7.56
N GLY A 57 7.80 2.95 -8.59
CA GLY A 57 7.72 1.50 -8.67
C GLY A 57 6.45 0.95 -8.06
N GLY A 58 5.69 1.77 -7.38
CA GLY A 58 4.33 1.47 -6.97
C GLY A 58 4.19 0.40 -5.91
N CYS A 59 3.42 -0.63 -6.25
CA CYS A 59 2.97 -1.62 -5.29
C CYS A 59 3.79 -2.91 -5.38
N TYR A 60 3.84 -3.51 -6.56
CA TYR A 60 4.51 -4.78 -6.74
C TYR A 60 5.93 -4.58 -7.27
N ALA A 61 6.89 -5.14 -6.56
CA ALA A 61 8.29 -5.05 -6.96
C ALA A 61 8.93 -6.43 -6.79
N PRO A 62 8.98 -7.21 -7.87
CA PRO A 62 9.41 -8.61 -7.77
C PRO A 62 10.91 -8.82 -7.68
N ARG A 63 11.69 -7.77 -7.74
CA ARG A 63 13.15 -7.91 -7.73
C ARG A 63 13.64 -8.47 -6.40
N ARG A 64 14.80 -9.07 -6.43
CA ARG A 64 15.37 -9.70 -5.25
C ARG A 64 16.22 -8.74 -4.45
N ILE A 65 15.62 -7.69 -4.01
CA ILE A 65 16.34 -6.69 -3.25
C ILE A 65 16.70 -7.18 -1.87
N ASN A 66 16.04 -8.23 -1.43
CA ASN A 66 16.16 -8.67 -0.06
C ASN A 66 17.38 -9.47 0.22
N ARG A 67 18.15 -9.78 -0.76
CA ARG A 67 19.31 -10.61 -0.53
C ARG A 67 20.30 -9.99 0.43
N PHE A 68 20.22 -8.71 0.64
CA PHE A 68 21.10 -8.02 1.56
C PHE A 68 20.43 -7.62 2.86
N ASN A 69 19.17 -7.93 3.02
CA ASN A 69 18.49 -7.63 4.26
C ASN A 69 19.06 -8.46 5.37
N ALA A 70 19.27 -7.83 6.51
CA ALA A 70 19.61 -8.59 7.70
C ALA A 70 18.47 -9.56 7.98
N GLY A 71 18.78 -10.84 8.08
CA GLY A 71 17.76 -11.83 8.31
C GLY A 71 17.05 -12.32 7.06
N GLY A 72 17.33 -11.73 5.90
CA GLY A 72 16.80 -12.21 4.65
C GLY A 72 15.29 -12.07 4.49
N ALA A 73 14.69 -11.13 5.19
CA ALA A 73 13.25 -10.92 5.11
C ALA A 73 12.86 -10.46 3.71
N ILE A 74 11.73 -10.98 3.23
CA ILE A 74 11.19 -10.59 1.93
C ILE A 74 10.37 -9.33 2.08
N SER A 75 10.64 -8.34 1.23
CA SER A 75 9.88 -7.10 1.24
C SER A 75 8.42 -7.35 0.91
N ARG A 76 7.54 -6.62 1.55
CA ARG A 76 6.11 -6.73 1.25
C ARG A 76 5.79 -6.23 -0.15
N HIS A 77 6.62 -5.39 -0.75
CA HIS A 77 6.47 -5.02 -2.15
C HIS A 77 6.61 -6.24 -3.06
N ALA A 78 7.49 -7.19 -2.72
CA ALA A 78 7.67 -8.39 -3.52
C ALA A 78 6.41 -9.26 -3.53
N TRP A 79 5.53 -9.06 -2.56
CA TRP A 79 4.25 -9.77 -2.49
C TRP A 79 3.12 -8.95 -3.07
N GLY A 80 3.37 -7.69 -3.43
CA GLY A 80 2.35 -6.80 -3.95
C GLY A 80 1.39 -6.28 -2.91
N ILE A 81 1.79 -6.26 -1.64
CA ILE A 81 0.93 -5.81 -0.54
C ILE A 81 1.46 -4.59 0.19
N ALA A 82 2.40 -3.89 -0.42
CA ALA A 82 2.91 -2.62 0.09
C ALA A 82 2.86 -1.60 -1.02
N ILE A 83 2.78 -0.33 -0.68
CA ILE A 83 2.65 0.72 -1.67
C ILE A 83 3.33 2.00 -1.19
N ASP A 84 4.06 2.64 -2.08
CA ASP A 84 4.71 3.93 -1.84
C ASP A 84 4.08 4.93 -2.80
N ILE A 85 3.33 5.88 -2.27
CA ILE A 85 2.63 6.84 -3.13
C ILE A 85 3.39 8.16 -3.18
N ASN A 86 3.56 8.80 -2.04
CA ASN A 86 4.21 10.10 -1.97
C ASN A 86 5.64 9.94 -1.50
N VAL A 87 6.53 9.68 -2.44
CA VAL A 87 7.92 9.40 -2.10
C VAL A 87 8.63 10.65 -1.60
N LYS A 88 8.24 11.81 -2.11
CA LYS A 88 8.92 13.06 -1.79
C LYS A 88 8.09 14.01 -0.97
N SER A 89 6.78 13.98 -1.14
CA SER A 89 5.93 15.00 -0.54
C SER A 89 5.37 14.65 0.82
N GLY A 90 5.52 13.42 1.25
CA GLY A 90 4.95 12.99 2.53
C GLY A 90 3.44 12.91 2.49
N TYR A 91 2.83 12.59 3.63
CA TYR A 91 1.39 12.38 3.70
C TYR A 91 0.73 13.35 4.66
N HIS A 92 -0.46 13.80 4.28
CA HIS A 92 -1.34 14.51 5.18
C HIS A 92 -1.71 13.56 6.34
N PRO A 93 -1.72 14.05 7.59
CA PRO A 93 -2.01 13.17 8.74
C PRO A 93 -3.35 12.44 8.62
N ARG A 94 -4.36 13.09 8.06
CA ARG A 94 -5.65 12.42 7.89
C ARG A 94 -5.58 11.27 6.89
N VAL A 95 -4.75 11.41 5.86
CA VAL A 95 -4.56 10.34 4.90
C VAL A 95 -3.97 9.10 5.58
N VAL A 96 -2.99 9.32 6.47
CA VAL A 96 -2.43 8.20 7.24
C VAL A 96 -3.53 7.51 8.04
N GLN A 97 -4.39 8.28 8.71
CA GLN A 97 -5.50 7.71 9.48
C GLN A 97 -6.44 6.92 8.59
N ILE A 98 -6.77 7.44 7.42
CA ILE A 98 -7.66 6.75 6.49
C ILE A 98 -7.06 5.40 6.08
N PHE A 99 -5.79 5.39 5.72
CA PHE A 99 -5.16 4.12 5.34
C PHE A 99 -5.12 3.14 6.51
N ASN A 100 -4.88 3.65 7.72
CA ASN A 100 -4.93 2.79 8.90
C ASN A 100 -6.32 2.15 9.08
N LEU A 101 -7.37 2.92 8.82
CA LEU A 101 -8.73 2.39 8.92
C LEU A 101 -8.99 1.25 7.95
N TRP A 102 -8.29 1.25 6.83
CA TRP A 102 -8.48 0.24 5.79
C TRP A 102 -7.48 -0.90 5.87
N GLY A 103 -6.77 -1.01 6.99
CA GLY A 103 -5.91 -2.17 7.24
C GLY A 103 -4.45 -1.98 6.89
N PHE A 104 -4.05 -0.76 6.57
CA PHE A 104 -2.65 -0.47 6.24
C PHE A 104 -1.90 0.04 7.45
N ALA A 105 -0.65 -0.38 7.57
CA ALA A 105 0.27 0.18 8.53
C ALA A 105 1.19 1.16 7.82
N TRP A 106 1.48 2.27 8.47
CA TRP A 106 2.34 3.30 7.91
C TRP A 106 3.75 3.16 8.45
N GLY A 107 4.73 3.17 7.54
CA GLY A 107 6.12 3.00 7.92
C GLY A 107 6.71 4.16 8.69
N GLY A 108 6.05 5.30 8.71
CA GLY A 108 6.55 6.47 9.43
C GLY A 108 6.62 6.30 10.93
N THR A 109 5.93 5.31 11.48
CA THR A 109 5.94 5.06 12.92
C THR A 109 6.93 3.98 13.33
N TRP A 110 7.66 3.43 12.39
CA TRP A 110 8.59 2.34 12.69
C TRP A 110 9.86 2.84 13.35
N THR A 111 10.56 1.92 14.02
CA THR A 111 11.84 2.24 14.64
C THR A 111 12.84 2.81 13.63
N SER A 112 12.86 2.22 12.43
CA SER A 112 13.54 2.81 11.28
C SER A 112 12.45 3.34 10.36
N PRO A 113 12.11 4.62 10.43
CA PRO A 113 10.97 5.12 9.71
C PRO A 113 11.12 5.00 8.19
N ASP A 114 10.01 4.64 7.56
CA ASP A 114 9.90 4.59 6.12
C ASP A 114 8.63 5.35 5.77
N GLU A 115 8.74 6.66 5.67
CA GLU A 115 7.59 7.56 5.66
C GLU A 115 6.78 7.49 4.37
N MET A 116 7.34 6.96 3.29
CA MET A 116 6.61 6.83 2.05
C MET A 116 5.81 5.52 1.96
N HIS A 117 5.96 4.65 2.93
CA HIS A 117 5.55 3.25 2.83
C HIS A 117 4.27 2.98 3.60
N PHE A 118 3.31 2.36 2.92
CA PHE A 118 2.16 1.70 3.56
C PHE A 118 2.19 0.23 3.21
N GLU A 119 1.82 -0.61 4.14
CA GLU A 119 1.70 -2.03 3.83
C GLU A 119 0.44 -2.60 4.45
N LEU A 120 -0.16 -3.54 3.74
CA LEU A 120 -1.38 -4.18 4.22
C LEU A 120 -1.02 -5.12 5.36
N ARG A 121 -1.59 -4.86 6.52
CA ARG A 121 -1.34 -5.67 7.71
C ARG A 121 -2.51 -6.55 8.03
N ASP A 122 -3.71 -6.04 7.82
CA ASP A 122 -4.90 -6.81 8.11
C ASP A 122 -5.33 -7.52 6.83
N LEU A 123 -5.03 -8.79 6.78
CA LEU A 123 -5.30 -9.60 5.61
C LEU A 123 -6.70 -10.20 5.64
N SER A 124 -7.48 -9.85 6.65
CA SER A 124 -8.87 -10.26 6.77
C SER A 124 -9.74 -9.02 6.81
N PRO A 125 -9.98 -8.40 5.67
CA PRO A 125 -10.68 -7.10 5.65
C PRO A 125 -12.03 -7.11 6.32
N SER A 126 -12.76 -8.22 6.22
CA SER A 126 -14.07 -8.30 6.86
C SER A 126 -13.94 -8.18 8.36
N ILE A 127 -12.85 -8.65 8.92
CA ILE A 127 -12.61 -8.53 10.35
C ILE A 127 -12.27 -7.10 10.71
N SER A 128 -11.44 -6.46 9.92
CA SER A 128 -11.06 -5.10 10.24
C SER A 128 -12.24 -4.16 10.21
N GLN A 129 -13.18 -4.39 9.31
CA GLN A 129 -14.36 -3.55 9.25
C GLN A 129 -15.28 -3.77 10.40
N THR A 130 -15.42 -5.00 10.83
CA THR A 130 -16.32 -5.30 11.92
C THR A 130 -15.67 -5.06 13.25
N GLY A 131 -14.40 -5.32 13.34
CA GLY A 131 -13.66 -5.15 14.57
C GLY A 131 -13.39 -3.71 14.90
N SER A 132 -13.59 -2.91 13.96
CA SER A 132 -13.34 -1.49 14.18
C SER A 132 -14.45 -0.87 14.95
#